data_cf264235226fcf594df3ca9e345a6577
#
_entry.id   cf264235226fcf594df3ca9e345a6577
#
_cell.length_a   1.000
_cell.length_b   1.000
_cell.length_c   1.000
_cell.angle_alpha   90.00
_cell.angle_beta   90.00
_cell.angle_gamma   90.00
#
_symmetry.space_group_name_H-M   'P 1'
#
loop_
_entity.id
_entity.type
_entity.pdbx_description
1 polymer ?
#
loop_
_entity_poly.entity_id
_entity_poly.type
_entity_poly.pdbx_seq_one_letter_code
_entity_poly.pdbx_strand_id
1 'polypeptide(L)'
;MTVAETGSRRLTRLWLTGPRAGQRDVLAGDLPGYPDNMSRGSGGLFWVALAAPRSTSLERLHRGKPALRQAVGSVARHVRPKPGPLTGVLALDASGRIVHDLRRRSPDYRMVTSVHEHDGHLVLGSLHERALAVCAFPSASRG
;
A
#
# COMPACT_ATOMS: atom_id res chain seq x y z
N MET A 1 6.56 -0.83 15.60
CA MET A 1 5.41 -0.25 14.88
C MET A 1 5.83 0.02 13.44
N THR A 2 4.97 -0.24 12.48
CA THR A 2 5.25 0.06 11.05
C THR A 2 4.26 1.11 10.56
N VAL A 3 4.74 2.03 9.74
CA VAL A 3 3.97 3.14 9.17
C VAL A 3 4.11 3.13 7.66
N ALA A 4 2.98 3.27 6.95
CA ALA A 4 2.98 3.47 5.51
C ALA A 4 3.24 4.95 5.19
N GLU A 5 4.30 5.22 4.46
CA GLU A 5 4.58 6.53 3.89
C GLU A 5 4.13 6.54 2.42
N THR A 6 2.85 6.81 2.22
CA THR A 6 2.20 6.73 0.90
C THR A 6 2.97 7.49 -0.18
N GLY A 7 3.25 8.77 0.06
CA GLY A 7 3.94 9.61 -0.93
C GLY A 7 5.37 9.18 -1.24
N SER A 8 6.03 8.51 -0.31
CA SER A 8 7.40 8.01 -0.46
C SER A 8 7.46 6.56 -0.97
N ARG A 9 6.32 5.91 -1.12
CA ARG A 9 6.18 4.50 -1.53
C ARG A 9 7.08 3.57 -0.69
N ARG A 10 7.05 3.75 0.64
CA ARG A 10 7.85 2.95 1.56
C ARG A 10 7.10 2.67 2.86
N LEU A 11 7.60 1.68 3.57
CA LEU A 11 7.20 1.35 4.92
C LEU A 11 8.35 1.68 5.86
N THR A 12 8.07 2.45 6.89
CA THR A 12 9.05 2.82 7.91
C THR A 12 8.71 2.11 9.21
N ARG A 13 9.70 1.47 9.81
CA ARG A 13 9.59 0.82 11.10
C ARG A 13 10.10 1.76 12.20
N LEU A 14 9.29 1.91 13.24
CA LEU A 14 9.68 2.59 14.48
C LEU A 14 9.81 1.53 15.58
N TRP A 15 10.95 1.49 16.22
CA TRP A 15 11.23 0.63 17.36
C TRP A 15 10.68 1.28 18.63
N LEU A 16 9.68 0.64 19.27
CA LEU A 16 9.03 1.20 20.45
C LEU A 16 9.70 0.74 21.74
N THR A 17 10.37 -0.40 21.73
CA THR A 17 11.00 -1.04 22.89
C THR A 17 12.34 -1.67 22.52
N GLY A 18 13.10 -2.10 23.53
CA GLY A 18 14.39 -2.75 23.36
C GLY A 18 15.55 -1.77 23.10
N PRO A 19 16.74 -2.29 22.77
CA PRO A 19 17.96 -1.46 22.60
C PRO A 19 17.87 -0.41 21.49
N ARG A 20 16.89 -0.57 20.58
CA ARG A 20 16.66 0.36 19.46
C ARG A 20 15.45 1.29 19.68
N ALA A 21 14.90 1.36 20.88
CA ALA A 21 13.75 2.20 21.18
C ALA A 21 13.96 3.65 20.71
N GLY A 22 12.95 4.22 20.04
CA GLY A 22 13.01 5.55 19.44
C GLY A 22 13.70 5.63 18.08
N GLN A 23 14.41 4.58 17.65
CA GLN A 23 15.02 4.54 16.32
C GLN A 23 13.99 4.20 15.26
N ARG A 24 14.26 4.65 14.03
CA ARG A 24 13.48 4.32 12.85
C ARG A 24 14.38 3.88 11.70
N ASP A 25 13.89 2.96 10.90
CA ASP A 25 14.54 2.48 9.69
C ASP A 25 13.50 2.23 8.57
N VAL A 26 13.96 2.20 7.35
CA VAL A 26 13.12 1.82 6.21
C VAL A 26 13.00 0.31 6.21
N LEU A 27 11.78 -0.20 6.43
CA LEU A 27 11.50 -1.63 6.41
C LEU A 27 11.41 -2.16 4.97
N ALA A 28 10.70 -1.44 4.11
CA ALA A 28 10.60 -1.73 2.68
C ALA A 28 10.49 -0.43 1.90
N GLY A 29 11.32 -0.26 0.89
CA GLY A 29 11.34 0.91 0.03
C GLY A 29 10.99 0.58 -1.42
N ASP A 30 10.81 1.62 -2.21
CA ASP A 30 10.51 1.52 -3.66
C ASP A 30 9.36 0.57 -4.00
N LEU A 31 8.31 0.60 -3.18
CA LEU A 31 7.14 -0.24 -3.40
C LEU A 31 6.52 0.01 -4.78
N PRO A 32 5.94 -1.02 -5.40
CA PRO A 32 5.41 -0.95 -6.77
C PRO A 32 4.12 -0.12 -6.90
N GLY A 33 3.62 0.40 -5.80
CA GLY A 33 2.45 1.28 -5.71
C GLY A 33 2.49 2.12 -4.45
N TYR A 34 1.46 2.93 -4.26
CA TYR A 34 1.32 3.81 -3.11
C TYR A 34 0.67 3.04 -1.95
N PRO A 35 1.44 2.70 -0.88
CA PRO A 35 0.89 1.98 0.26
C PRO A 35 -0.11 2.85 1.02
N ASP A 36 -1.17 2.24 1.51
CA ASP A 36 -2.18 2.88 2.35
C ASP A 36 -2.28 2.14 3.69
N ASN A 37 -3.36 1.42 3.96
CA ASN A 37 -3.48 0.70 5.23
C ASN A 37 -2.78 -0.66 5.23
N MET A 38 -2.47 -1.12 6.42
CA MET A 38 -1.82 -2.40 6.67
C MET A 38 -2.57 -3.18 7.74
N SER A 39 -2.54 -4.51 7.63
CA SER A 39 -3.04 -5.41 8.65
C SER A 39 -2.09 -6.57 8.90
N ARG A 40 -2.23 -7.22 10.07
CA ARG A 40 -1.50 -8.46 10.33
C ARG A 40 -2.12 -9.59 9.54
N GLY A 41 -1.27 -10.45 8.99
CA GLY A 41 -1.63 -11.69 8.33
C GLY A 41 -1.15 -12.90 9.13
N SER A 42 -1.48 -14.08 8.63
CA SER A 42 -0.99 -15.35 9.17
C SER A 42 0.50 -15.56 8.89
N GLY A 43 1.13 -16.52 9.58
CA GLY A 43 2.53 -16.89 9.34
C GLY A 43 3.56 -15.78 9.60
N GLY A 44 3.22 -14.74 10.38
CA GLY A 44 4.12 -13.61 10.65
C GLY A 44 4.18 -12.59 9.51
N LEU A 45 3.35 -12.75 8.49
CA LEU A 45 3.20 -11.77 7.41
C LEU A 45 2.37 -10.58 7.85
N PHE A 46 2.49 -9.50 7.08
CA PHE A 46 1.54 -8.39 7.14
C PHE A 46 1.18 -7.96 5.73
N TRP A 47 -0.10 -7.61 5.58
CA TRP A 47 -0.69 -7.18 4.33
C TRP A 47 -0.65 -5.67 4.20
N VAL A 48 -0.39 -5.19 2.99
CA VAL A 48 -0.34 -3.77 2.65
C VAL A 48 -1.23 -3.52 1.45
N ALA A 49 -2.23 -2.67 1.59
CA ALA A 49 -3.04 -2.22 0.49
C ALA A 49 -2.30 -1.19 -0.36
N LEU A 50 -2.41 -1.28 -1.67
CA LEU A 50 -1.85 -0.32 -2.62
C LEU A 50 -2.99 0.48 -3.27
N ALA A 51 -3.16 1.74 -2.83
CA ALA A 51 -4.24 2.60 -3.29
C ALA A 51 -4.14 2.96 -4.77
N ALA A 52 -2.93 3.04 -5.31
CA ALA A 52 -2.68 3.33 -6.72
C ALA A 52 -1.36 2.71 -7.19
N PRO A 53 -1.21 2.46 -8.50
CA PRO A 53 0.05 2.05 -9.08
C PRO A 53 1.07 3.18 -9.03
N ARG A 54 2.34 2.82 -9.15
CA ARG A 54 3.41 3.79 -9.35
C ARG A 54 3.10 4.71 -10.54
N SER A 55 3.27 6.01 -10.34
CA SER A 55 3.07 7.03 -11.37
C SER A 55 4.32 7.89 -11.50
N THR A 56 5.00 7.77 -12.64
CA THR A 56 6.22 8.54 -12.95
C THR A 56 5.93 10.06 -13.00
N SER A 57 4.76 10.45 -13.45
CA SER A 57 4.34 11.86 -13.48
C SER A 57 4.16 12.42 -12.07
N LEU A 58 3.54 11.65 -11.17
CA LEU A 58 3.36 12.05 -9.79
C LEU A 58 4.69 12.10 -9.03
N GLU A 59 5.60 11.19 -9.31
CA GLU A 59 6.95 11.20 -8.73
C GLU A 59 7.77 12.42 -9.17
N ARG A 60 7.69 12.79 -10.45
CA ARG A 60 8.34 14.02 -10.96
C ARG A 60 7.79 15.26 -10.28
N LEU A 61 6.47 15.30 -10.08
CA LEU A 61 5.82 16.39 -9.36
C LEU A 61 6.27 16.48 -7.90
N HIS A 62 6.38 15.34 -7.21
CA HIS A 62 6.85 15.30 -5.81
C HIS A 62 8.30 15.72 -5.65
N ARG A 63 9.14 15.52 -6.67
CA ARG A 63 10.55 15.99 -6.70
C ARG A 63 10.68 17.45 -7.13
N GLY A 64 9.59 18.07 -7.62
CA GLY A 64 9.57 19.45 -8.07
C GLY A 64 9.59 20.49 -6.94
N LYS A 65 9.77 21.76 -7.30
CA LYS A 65 9.81 22.88 -6.35
C LYS A 65 8.50 22.97 -5.53
N PRO A 66 8.56 23.37 -4.24
CA PRO A 66 7.39 23.48 -3.36
C PRO A 66 6.23 24.29 -3.95
N ALA A 67 6.54 25.40 -4.65
CA ALA A 67 5.55 26.25 -5.29
C ALA A 67 4.75 25.52 -6.39
N LEU A 68 5.42 24.65 -7.18
CA LEU A 68 4.76 23.83 -8.19
C LEU A 68 3.84 22.79 -7.56
N ARG A 69 4.24 22.21 -6.44
CA ARG A 69 3.44 21.26 -5.67
C ARG A 69 2.16 21.92 -5.12
N GLN A 70 2.24 23.15 -4.61
CA GLN A 70 1.08 23.91 -4.13
C GLN A 70 0.12 24.27 -5.28
N ALA A 71 0.64 24.73 -6.41
CA ALA A 71 -0.17 25.05 -7.58
C ALA A 71 -0.93 23.82 -8.12
N VAL A 72 -0.25 22.68 -8.24
CA VAL A 72 -0.89 21.43 -8.69
C VAL A 72 -1.86 20.89 -7.63
N GLY A 73 -1.55 21.01 -6.34
CA GLY A 73 -2.43 20.63 -5.24
C GLY A 73 -3.73 21.44 -5.21
N SER A 74 -3.71 22.71 -5.60
CA SER A 74 -4.91 23.54 -5.69
C SER A 74 -5.81 23.13 -6.87
N VAL A 75 -5.23 22.78 -8.00
CA VAL A 75 -5.95 22.27 -9.18
C VAL A 75 -6.49 20.86 -8.93
N ALA A 76 -5.70 19.99 -8.29
CA ALA A 76 -6.09 18.62 -7.99
C ALA A 76 -7.28 18.50 -7.02
N ARG A 77 -7.55 19.53 -6.22
CA ARG A 77 -8.76 19.61 -5.38
C ARG A 77 -10.05 19.72 -6.21
N HIS A 78 -9.98 20.26 -7.39
CA HIS A 78 -11.13 20.44 -8.29
C HIS A 78 -11.26 19.34 -9.34
N VAL A 79 -10.17 18.59 -9.58
CA VAL A 79 -10.14 17.48 -10.52
C VAL A 79 -10.03 16.19 -9.71
N ARG A 80 -11.10 15.40 -9.66
CA ARG A 80 -11.04 14.03 -9.11
C ARG A 80 -10.39 13.13 -10.16
N PRO A 81 -9.11 12.79 -10.05
CA PRO A 81 -8.49 11.87 -11.00
C PRO A 81 -9.20 10.53 -10.91
N LYS A 82 -9.59 9.97 -12.04
CA LYS A 82 -10.16 8.61 -12.08
C LYS A 82 -9.10 7.63 -11.54
N PRO A 83 -9.44 6.76 -10.60
CA PRO A 83 -8.51 5.75 -10.13
C PRO A 83 -8.02 4.89 -11.30
N GLY A 84 -6.72 4.61 -11.32
CA GLY A 84 -6.16 3.70 -12.31
C GLY A 84 -6.76 2.29 -12.19
N PRO A 85 -6.69 1.49 -13.24
CA PRO A 85 -7.30 0.16 -13.26
C PRO A 85 -6.54 -0.88 -12.42
N LEU A 86 -5.47 -0.49 -11.74
CA LEU A 86 -4.68 -1.41 -10.94
C LEU A 86 -5.26 -1.52 -9.53
N THR A 87 -5.53 -2.74 -9.14
CA THR A 87 -5.89 -3.17 -7.80
C THR A 87 -4.76 -4.02 -7.24
N GLY A 88 -4.41 -3.87 -5.97
CA GLY A 88 -3.39 -4.73 -5.43
C GLY A 88 -3.15 -4.64 -3.94
N VAL A 89 -2.63 -5.75 -3.46
CA VAL A 89 -2.11 -5.89 -2.10
C VAL A 89 -0.77 -6.61 -2.15
N LEU A 90 0.06 -6.34 -1.16
CA LEU A 90 1.32 -7.03 -0.94
C LEU A 90 1.28 -7.73 0.41
N ALA A 91 1.87 -8.92 0.52
CA ALA A 91 2.26 -9.47 1.80
C ALA A 91 3.77 -9.34 1.99
N LEU A 92 4.19 -8.84 3.13
CA LEU A 92 5.59 -8.71 3.51
C LEU A 92 5.86 -9.49 4.79
N ASP A 93 7.09 -10.00 4.90
CA ASP A 93 7.60 -10.60 6.14
C ASP A 93 8.18 -9.53 7.09
N ALA A 94 8.59 -9.96 8.27
CA ALA A 94 9.16 -9.08 9.30
C ALA A 94 10.46 -8.38 8.87
N SER A 95 11.15 -8.88 7.84
CA SER A 95 12.33 -8.24 7.25
C SER A 95 12.00 -7.17 6.22
N GLY A 96 10.73 -7.09 5.78
CA GLY A 96 10.25 -6.19 4.74
C GLY A 96 10.34 -6.77 3.33
N ARG A 97 10.66 -8.06 3.20
CA ARG A 97 10.68 -8.74 1.91
C ARG A 97 9.24 -9.01 1.46
N ILE A 98 8.94 -8.70 0.20
CA ILE A 98 7.65 -9.03 -0.41
C ILE A 98 7.60 -10.54 -0.63
N VAL A 99 6.64 -11.21 0.02
CA VAL A 99 6.38 -12.65 -0.09
C VAL A 99 5.28 -12.92 -1.12
N HIS A 100 4.23 -12.09 -1.11
CA HIS A 100 3.17 -12.15 -2.10
C HIS A 100 2.95 -10.79 -2.75
N ASP A 101 2.83 -10.78 -4.06
CA ASP A 101 2.47 -9.63 -4.87
C ASP A 101 1.20 -9.96 -5.66
N LEU A 102 0.06 -9.51 -5.13
CA LEU A 102 -1.25 -9.81 -5.68
C LEU A 102 -1.83 -8.58 -6.38
N ARG A 103 -1.07 -8.03 -7.31
CA ARG A 103 -1.51 -6.90 -8.13
C ARG A 103 -2.13 -7.39 -9.45
N ARG A 104 -3.25 -6.82 -9.81
CA ARG A 104 -3.92 -7.12 -11.08
C ARG A 104 -4.60 -5.88 -11.66
N ARG A 105 -4.79 -5.87 -12.97
CA ARG A 105 -5.69 -4.92 -13.60
C ARG A 105 -7.12 -5.39 -13.40
N SER A 106 -7.94 -4.54 -12.81
CA SER A 106 -9.37 -4.81 -12.63
C SER A 106 -10.16 -3.58 -13.04
N PRO A 107 -11.10 -3.69 -13.99
CA PRO A 107 -12.02 -2.61 -14.29
C PRO A 107 -13.09 -2.45 -13.20
N ASP A 108 -13.39 -3.53 -12.46
CA ASP A 108 -14.56 -3.65 -11.60
C ASP A 108 -14.26 -3.33 -10.12
N TYR A 109 -12.98 -3.33 -9.72
CA TYR A 109 -12.58 -3.02 -8.35
C TYR A 109 -11.26 -2.26 -8.32
N ARG A 110 -11.28 -1.03 -7.81
CA ARG A 110 -10.16 -0.09 -7.89
C ARG A 110 -9.87 0.55 -6.55
N MET A 111 -8.70 1.16 -6.43
CA MET A 111 -8.32 1.98 -5.29
C MET A 111 -8.46 1.25 -3.96
N VAL A 112 -7.80 0.08 -3.84
CA VAL A 112 -7.78 -0.69 -2.60
C VAL A 112 -7.01 0.09 -1.55
N THR A 113 -7.67 0.40 -0.45
CA THR A 113 -7.11 1.18 0.65
C THR A 113 -7.01 0.41 1.95
N SER A 114 -7.70 -0.72 2.05
CA SER A 114 -7.56 -1.61 3.20
C SER A 114 -7.55 -3.06 2.78
N VAL A 115 -6.93 -3.89 3.59
CA VAL A 115 -6.86 -5.32 3.42
C VAL A 115 -6.88 -5.98 4.79
N HIS A 116 -7.62 -7.08 4.92
CA HIS A 116 -7.65 -7.91 6.12
C HIS A 116 -7.71 -9.39 5.72
N GLU A 117 -6.87 -10.20 6.36
CA GLU A 117 -6.89 -11.65 6.17
C GLU A 117 -7.83 -12.29 7.19
N HIS A 118 -8.71 -13.17 6.72
CA HIS A 118 -9.62 -13.95 7.55
C HIS A 118 -9.94 -15.28 6.87
N ASP A 119 -9.74 -16.38 7.56
CA ASP A 119 -10.06 -17.75 7.13
C ASP A 119 -9.61 -18.07 5.68
N GLY A 120 -8.34 -17.79 5.37
CA GLY A 120 -7.76 -18.05 4.05
C GLY A 120 -8.25 -17.13 2.94
N HIS A 121 -8.92 -16.04 3.29
CA HIS A 121 -9.40 -15.04 2.37
C HIS A 121 -8.83 -13.66 2.70
N LEU A 122 -8.74 -12.82 1.70
CA LEU A 122 -8.47 -11.40 1.86
C LEU A 122 -9.77 -10.62 1.65
N VAL A 123 -10.12 -9.82 2.61
CA VAL A 123 -11.21 -8.85 2.52
C VAL A 123 -10.59 -7.49 2.21
N LEU A 124 -11.00 -6.91 1.09
CA LEU A 124 -10.45 -5.67 0.57
C LEU A 124 -11.48 -4.56 0.65
N GLY A 125 -11.09 -3.41 1.15
CA GLY A 125 -11.89 -2.19 1.12
C GLY A 125 -11.33 -1.18 0.10
N SER A 126 -12.22 -0.36 -0.42
CA SER A 126 -11.91 0.66 -1.44
C SER A 126 -12.50 2.00 -1.05
N LEU A 127 -11.84 3.10 -1.47
CA LEU A 127 -12.43 4.44 -1.40
C LEU A 127 -13.32 4.78 -2.60
N HIS A 128 -13.32 3.93 -3.62
CA HIS A 128 -14.06 4.19 -4.85
C HIS A 128 -15.29 3.30 -5.00
N GLU A 129 -15.18 2.04 -4.63
CA GLU A 129 -16.23 1.05 -4.80
C GLU A 129 -17.18 1.03 -3.58
N ARG A 130 -18.44 0.66 -3.84
CA ARG A 130 -19.50 0.59 -2.80
C ARG A 130 -19.62 -0.80 -2.16
N ALA A 131 -18.67 -1.68 -2.40
CA ALA A 131 -18.67 -3.06 -1.92
C ALA A 131 -17.29 -3.44 -1.43
N LEU A 132 -17.23 -4.44 -0.56
CA LEU A 132 -15.98 -5.13 -0.23
C LEU A 132 -15.71 -6.20 -1.30
N ALA A 133 -14.45 -6.40 -1.64
CA ALA A 133 -14.05 -7.56 -2.42
C ALA A 133 -13.49 -8.63 -1.49
N VAL A 134 -13.84 -9.89 -1.76
CA VAL A 134 -13.30 -11.04 -1.05
C VAL A 134 -12.61 -11.93 -2.06
N CYS A 135 -11.38 -12.30 -1.80
CA CYS A 135 -10.63 -13.22 -2.65
C CYS A 135 -9.84 -14.22 -1.82
N ALA A 136 -9.78 -15.46 -2.27
CA ALA A 136 -8.86 -16.43 -1.70
C ALA A 136 -7.41 -16.00 -2.04
N PHE A 137 -6.49 -16.21 -1.12
CA PHE A 137 -5.07 -16.09 -1.43
C PHE A 137 -4.41 -17.48 -1.37
N PRO A 138 -3.35 -17.71 -2.16
CA PRO A 138 -2.65 -18.98 -2.10
C PRO A 138 -2.09 -19.17 -0.67
N SER A 139 -2.65 -20.10 0.09
CA SER A 139 -1.97 -20.60 1.28
C SER A 139 -0.62 -21.12 0.81
N ALA A 140 0.47 -20.74 1.51
CA ALA A 140 1.75 -21.36 1.26
C ALA A 140 1.54 -22.89 1.28
N SER A 141 1.78 -23.54 0.15
CA SER A 141 1.77 -25.00 0.09
C SER A 141 2.74 -25.47 1.15
N ARG A 142 2.23 -26.18 2.15
CA ARG A 142 3.08 -26.91 3.10
C ARG A 142 3.82 -27.96 2.27
N GLY A 143 5.06 -27.64 1.94
CA GLY A 143 6.03 -28.65 1.48
C GLY A 143 6.64 -29.35 2.67
#